data_6375bda2ec5f73bc62045255310d64e3
#
_entry.id   6375bda2ec5f73bc62045255310d64e3
#
_cell.length_a   1.000
_cell.length_b   1.000
_cell.length_c   1.000
_cell.angle_alpha   90.00
_cell.angle_beta   90.00
_cell.angle_gamma   90.00
#
_symmetry.space_group_name_H-M   'P 1'
#
loop_
_entity.id
_entity.type
_entity.pdbx_description
1 polymer ?
#
loop_
_entity_poly.entity_id
_entity_poly.type
_entity_poly.pdbx_seq_one_letter_code
_entity_poly.pdbx_strand_id
1 'polypeptide(L)'
;KLDVLDELDEIKICIKYSNEEEGFEVAPYQGQPDGPNLVYIEGGRTVLGSYEEDLMKTGDNVERTVTVASFYMDQTEIANVHWLEYLFYVKRDSSEEYYQSALPDTLVWRSPLAFNDPYVDHYLRYPGFRYFPVVGVTWEQANDFAEWRTLVVNKMLAENAGLEVAEGGSGRIPLESGVVLPNYRLPSEAEWEYAAQALIGNQWLDENQTHKRLYPWDGHALRNPYGAETVSY
;
A
#
# COMPACT_ATOMS: atom_id res chain seq x y z
N LYS A 1 20.01 -10.56 -36.97
CA LYS A 1 19.06 -10.07 -35.91
C LYS A 1 19.77 -9.49 -34.70
N LEU A 2 21.08 -9.61 -34.57
CA LEU A 2 21.91 -9.01 -33.50
C LEU A 2 22.48 -7.65 -33.92
N ASP A 3 22.62 -7.41 -35.23
CA ASP A 3 23.22 -6.16 -35.74
C ASP A 3 22.33 -4.92 -35.62
N VAL A 4 21.04 -5.08 -35.33
CA VAL A 4 20.11 -3.93 -35.16
C VAL A 4 20.17 -3.32 -33.77
N LEU A 5 20.68 -4.04 -32.78
CA LEU A 5 20.83 -3.50 -31.41
C LEU A 5 22.10 -2.67 -31.25
N ASP A 6 23.16 -2.97 -32.00
CA ASP A 6 24.38 -2.16 -31.99
C ASP A 6 24.20 -0.79 -32.69
N GLU A 7 23.26 -0.67 -33.65
CA GLU A 7 22.94 0.61 -34.30
C GLU A 7 22.08 1.54 -33.41
N LEU A 8 21.37 1.00 -32.40
CA LEU A 8 20.55 1.81 -31.48
C LEU A 8 21.40 2.55 -30.42
N ASP A 9 22.61 2.06 -30.13
CA ASP A 9 23.56 2.74 -29.25
C ASP A 9 24.17 4.00 -29.89
N GLU A 10 23.96 4.24 -31.18
CA GLU A 10 24.43 5.42 -31.91
C GLU A 10 23.33 6.47 -32.20
N ILE A 11 22.13 6.38 -31.66
CA ILE A 11 21.19 7.48 -31.75
C ILE A 11 21.64 8.61 -30.82
N LYS A 12 22.61 9.35 -31.26
CA LYS A 12 23.06 10.61 -30.68
C LYS A 12 22.00 11.66 -30.93
N ILE A 13 21.02 11.75 -30.05
CA ILE A 13 20.17 12.92 -29.95
C ILE A 13 21.04 14.07 -29.43
N CYS A 14 21.76 14.75 -30.33
CA CYS A 14 22.42 16.08 -30.15
C CYS A 14 23.24 16.34 -28.87
N ILE A 15 23.32 15.42 -27.90
CA ILE A 15 24.06 15.58 -26.66
C ILE A 15 24.89 14.30 -26.44
N LYS A 16 26.20 14.49 -26.34
CA LYS A 16 27.12 13.39 -25.98
C LYS A 16 26.93 13.06 -24.51
N TYR A 17 26.34 11.91 -24.23
CA TYR A 17 26.37 11.35 -22.89
C TYR A 17 27.80 10.86 -22.60
N SER A 18 28.53 11.50 -21.71
CA SER A 18 29.80 11.01 -21.25
C SER A 18 29.90 11.25 -19.75
N ASN A 19 30.43 10.26 -19.03
CA ASN A 19 30.75 10.39 -17.60
C ASN A 19 32.07 11.16 -17.37
N GLU A 20 32.54 11.91 -18.38
CA GLU A 20 33.70 12.78 -18.25
C GLU A 20 33.27 14.16 -17.74
N GLU A 21 34.14 14.88 -17.09
CA GLU A 21 33.97 16.05 -16.21
C GLU A 21 33.07 17.21 -16.71
N GLU A 22 32.54 17.19 -17.93
CA GLU A 22 31.61 18.18 -18.47
C GLU A 22 30.38 17.56 -19.18
N GLY A 23 30.14 16.25 -19.02
CA GLY A 23 29.04 15.54 -19.66
C GLY A 23 27.80 15.40 -18.76
N PHE A 24 26.66 15.09 -19.36
CA PHE A 24 25.46 14.70 -18.64
C PHE A 24 25.69 13.35 -17.95
N GLU A 25 25.64 13.34 -16.62
CA GLU A 25 25.82 12.11 -15.85
C GLU A 25 24.57 11.24 -15.95
N VAL A 26 24.72 10.04 -16.48
CA VAL A 26 23.65 9.03 -16.52
C VAL A 26 23.89 8.05 -15.39
N ALA A 27 23.10 8.16 -14.34
CA ALA A 27 23.10 7.17 -13.26
C ALA A 27 22.41 5.88 -13.74
N PRO A 28 23.05 4.71 -13.59
CA PRO A 28 22.41 3.44 -13.95
C PRO A 28 21.24 3.19 -12.99
N TYR A 29 20.05 2.97 -13.54
CA TYR A 29 18.89 2.60 -12.75
C TYR A 29 19.03 1.16 -12.25
N GLN A 30 19.10 0.98 -10.94
CA GLN A 30 19.28 -0.32 -10.28
C GLN A 30 17.96 -1.02 -9.90
N GLY A 31 16.84 -0.46 -10.28
CA GLY A 31 15.51 -0.90 -9.85
C GLY A 31 14.98 -0.07 -8.69
N GLN A 32 13.69 -0.21 -8.41
CA GLN A 32 13.06 0.42 -7.27
C GLN A 32 13.50 -0.31 -5.98
N PRO A 33 13.89 0.41 -4.90
CA PRO A 33 14.21 -0.23 -3.64
C PRO A 33 12.97 -0.89 -3.02
N ASP A 34 13.17 -1.99 -2.31
CA ASP A 34 12.09 -2.66 -1.60
C ASP A 34 11.63 -1.83 -0.40
N GLY A 35 10.33 -1.59 -0.32
CA GLY A 35 9.71 -0.94 0.82
C GLY A 35 9.38 -1.95 1.93
N PRO A 36 9.46 -1.54 3.22
CA PRO A 36 9.11 -2.42 4.33
C PRO A 36 7.66 -2.89 4.23
N ASN A 37 7.44 -4.19 4.39
CA ASN A 37 6.14 -4.88 4.34
C ASN A 37 5.39 -4.77 3.00
N LEU A 38 6.02 -4.28 1.94
CA LEU A 38 5.41 -4.18 0.61
C LEU A 38 5.58 -5.46 -0.18
N VAL A 39 4.51 -5.87 -0.85
CA VAL A 39 4.49 -6.98 -1.81
C VAL A 39 4.15 -6.42 -3.19
N TYR A 40 4.93 -6.82 -4.19
CA TYR A 40 4.66 -6.47 -5.58
C TYR A 40 3.47 -7.27 -6.10
N ILE A 41 2.51 -6.56 -6.69
CA ILE A 41 1.33 -7.13 -7.34
C ILE A 41 1.41 -6.78 -8.82
N GLU A 42 1.53 -7.81 -9.65
CA GLU A 42 1.53 -7.64 -11.10
C GLU A 42 0.15 -7.15 -11.56
N GLY A 43 0.13 -6.12 -12.40
CA GLY A 43 -1.10 -5.57 -12.94
C GLY A 43 -1.79 -6.50 -13.93
N GLY A 44 -3.07 -6.29 -14.13
CA GLY A 44 -3.85 -7.11 -15.04
C GLY A 44 -5.28 -6.62 -15.22
N ARG A 45 -6.07 -7.44 -15.90
CA ARG A 45 -7.50 -7.20 -16.11
C ARG A 45 -8.30 -7.87 -15.00
N THR A 46 -9.28 -7.18 -14.46
CA THR A 46 -10.22 -7.71 -13.48
C THR A 46 -11.63 -7.20 -13.73
N VAL A 47 -12.63 -7.88 -13.17
CA VAL A 47 -14.01 -7.45 -13.18
C VAL A 47 -14.40 -7.02 -11.79
N LEU A 48 -14.71 -5.75 -11.64
CA LEU A 48 -15.23 -5.17 -10.39
C LEU A 48 -16.75 -5.32 -10.33
N GLY A 49 -17.28 -5.28 -9.11
CA GLY A 49 -18.71 -5.38 -8.87
C GLY A 49 -19.25 -6.81 -8.92
N SER A 50 -20.48 -7.02 -8.51
CA SER A 50 -21.19 -8.29 -8.58
C SER A 50 -22.69 -8.07 -8.57
N TYR A 51 -23.40 -8.67 -9.53
CA TYR A 51 -24.86 -8.67 -9.53
C TYR A 51 -25.46 -9.75 -8.63
N GLU A 52 -24.73 -10.85 -8.43
CA GLU A 52 -25.26 -12.01 -7.70
C GLU A 52 -25.47 -11.72 -6.21
N GLU A 53 -24.67 -10.79 -5.66
CA GLU A 53 -24.72 -10.42 -4.25
C GLU A 53 -25.57 -9.19 -3.95
N ASP A 54 -26.14 -8.54 -4.97
CA ASP A 54 -27.08 -7.44 -4.78
C ASP A 54 -28.48 -7.95 -4.39
N LEU A 55 -28.58 -8.44 -3.15
CA LEU A 55 -29.85 -8.95 -2.58
C LEU A 55 -30.96 -7.88 -2.54
N MET A 56 -30.57 -6.62 -2.42
CA MET A 56 -31.49 -5.47 -2.36
C MET A 56 -31.87 -4.95 -3.74
N LYS A 57 -31.17 -5.42 -4.79
CA LYS A 57 -31.37 -4.97 -6.19
C LYS A 57 -31.26 -3.45 -6.33
N THR A 58 -30.29 -2.87 -5.64
CA THR A 58 -30.01 -1.42 -5.68
C THR A 58 -29.39 -1.02 -7.03
N GLY A 59 -28.73 -1.96 -7.72
CA GLY A 59 -28.11 -1.75 -9.02
C GLY A 59 -26.88 -0.83 -8.96
N ASP A 60 -26.30 -0.62 -7.78
CA ASP A 60 -25.15 0.25 -7.56
C ASP A 60 -23.80 -0.47 -7.71
N ASN A 61 -23.81 -1.81 -7.66
CA ASN A 61 -22.63 -2.65 -7.82
C ASN A 61 -22.54 -3.30 -9.22
N VAL A 62 -22.62 -2.48 -10.26
CA VAL A 62 -22.62 -2.95 -11.66
C VAL A 62 -21.26 -3.53 -12.04
N GLU A 63 -21.26 -4.71 -12.64
CA GLU A 63 -20.04 -5.33 -13.16
C GLU A 63 -19.39 -4.49 -14.24
N ARG A 64 -18.09 -4.24 -14.07
CA ARG A 64 -17.28 -3.50 -15.04
C ARG A 64 -15.89 -4.09 -15.14
N THR A 65 -15.40 -4.30 -16.34
CA THR A 65 -14.03 -4.72 -16.58
C THR A 65 -13.10 -3.53 -16.51
N VAL A 66 -12.06 -3.63 -15.69
CA VAL A 66 -11.01 -2.62 -15.56
C VAL A 66 -9.63 -3.25 -15.73
N THR A 67 -8.66 -2.44 -16.13
CA THR A 67 -7.24 -2.82 -16.14
C THR A 67 -6.55 -2.07 -15.02
N VAL A 68 -5.91 -2.82 -14.13
CA VAL A 68 -5.13 -2.29 -13.00
C VAL A 68 -3.66 -2.36 -13.36
N ALA A 69 -2.93 -1.26 -13.18
CA ALA A 69 -1.48 -1.24 -13.35
C ALA A 69 -0.81 -2.02 -12.21
N SER A 70 0.43 -2.47 -12.43
CA SER A 70 1.23 -3.08 -11.36
C SER A 70 1.47 -2.09 -10.23
N PHE A 71 1.42 -2.56 -8.98
CA PHE A 71 1.58 -1.73 -7.80
C PHE A 71 2.17 -2.54 -6.64
N TYR A 72 2.57 -1.83 -5.59
CA TYR A 72 2.96 -2.44 -4.33
C TYR A 72 1.87 -2.23 -3.29
N MET A 73 1.59 -3.24 -2.50
CA MET A 73 0.63 -3.19 -1.41
C MET A 73 1.24 -3.79 -0.15
N ASP A 74 0.85 -3.29 1.02
CA ASP A 74 1.21 -3.93 2.28
C ASP A 74 0.66 -5.36 2.34
N GLN A 75 1.49 -6.28 2.82
CA GLN A 75 1.10 -7.67 3.01
C GLN A 75 0.01 -7.83 4.07
N THR A 76 0.00 -6.93 5.05
CA THR A 76 -0.93 -6.91 6.17
C THR A 76 -1.53 -5.53 6.35
N GLU A 77 -2.66 -5.45 7.04
CA GLU A 77 -3.22 -4.18 7.50
C GLU A 77 -2.25 -3.44 8.43
N ILE A 78 -2.42 -2.12 8.54
CA ILE A 78 -1.63 -1.32 9.47
C ILE A 78 -2.00 -1.69 10.90
N ALA A 79 -1.03 -2.23 11.64
CA ALA A 79 -1.23 -2.68 13.00
C ALA A 79 -1.15 -1.54 14.03
N ASN A 80 -1.69 -1.78 15.22
CA ASN A 80 -1.64 -0.84 16.35
C ASN A 80 -0.22 -0.38 16.67
N VAL A 81 0.80 -1.24 16.53
CA VAL A 81 2.20 -0.86 16.77
C VAL A 81 2.68 0.22 15.80
N HIS A 82 2.32 0.13 14.52
CA HIS A 82 2.72 1.12 13.52
C HIS A 82 2.03 2.46 13.76
N TRP A 83 0.75 2.42 14.19
CA TRP A 83 0.01 3.62 14.54
C TRP A 83 0.57 4.29 15.81
N LEU A 84 0.96 3.50 16.81
CA LEU A 84 1.60 4.02 18.02
C LEU A 84 2.97 4.64 17.73
N GLU A 85 3.73 4.09 16.80
CA GLU A 85 4.98 4.67 16.31
C GLU A 85 4.71 6.04 15.66
N TYR A 86 3.75 6.13 14.75
CA TYR A 86 3.32 7.40 14.17
C TYR A 86 2.93 8.42 15.23
N LEU A 87 2.08 8.04 16.19
CA LEU A 87 1.67 8.91 17.29
C LEU A 87 2.84 9.39 18.15
N PHE A 88 3.86 8.56 18.32
CA PHE A 88 5.08 8.97 19.04
C PHE A 88 5.80 10.10 18.33
N TYR A 89 5.98 10.00 17.01
CA TYR A 89 6.61 11.05 16.20
C TYR A 89 5.75 12.31 16.14
N VAL A 90 4.44 12.16 15.92
CA VAL A 90 3.50 13.29 15.92
C VAL A 90 3.54 14.05 17.24
N LYS A 91 3.55 13.35 18.37
CA LYS A 91 3.62 13.99 19.69
C LYS A 91 4.92 14.74 19.93
N ARG A 92 6.03 14.26 19.37
CA ARG A 92 7.34 14.89 19.50
C ARG A 92 7.50 16.12 18.60
N ASP A 93 7.03 16.02 17.36
CA ASP A 93 7.40 16.94 16.27
C ASP A 93 6.25 17.90 15.88
N SER A 94 5.04 17.69 16.41
CA SER A 94 3.85 18.47 16.06
C SER A 94 3.18 19.12 17.26
N SER A 95 2.11 19.89 17.02
CA SER A 95 1.33 20.51 18.09
C SER A 95 0.47 19.49 18.84
N GLU A 96 0.12 19.82 20.09
CA GLU A 96 -0.80 18.98 20.88
C GLU A 96 -2.18 18.83 20.21
N GLU A 97 -2.66 19.86 19.52
CA GLU A 97 -3.92 19.83 18.80
C GLU A 97 -3.88 18.80 17.66
N TYR A 98 -2.77 18.77 16.90
CA TYR A 98 -2.58 17.79 15.84
C TYR A 98 -2.44 16.36 16.41
N TYR A 99 -1.74 16.21 17.54
CA TYR A 99 -1.67 14.90 18.21
C TYR A 99 -3.05 14.39 18.64
N GLN A 100 -3.90 15.26 19.19
CA GLN A 100 -5.27 14.90 19.57
C GLN A 100 -6.12 14.53 18.34
N SER A 101 -5.95 15.20 17.20
CA SER A 101 -6.64 14.86 15.96
C SER A 101 -6.15 13.56 15.31
N ALA A 102 -4.92 13.12 15.59
CA ALA A 102 -4.35 11.87 15.11
C ALA A 102 -4.74 10.63 15.93
N LEU A 103 -5.35 10.83 17.11
CA LEU A 103 -5.78 9.70 17.95
C LEU A 103 -6.97 8.97 17.31
N PRO A 104 -6.95 7.63 17.24
CA PRO A 104 -8.10 6.84 16.80
C PRO A 104 -9.29 7.01 17.74
N ASP A 105 -10.49 6.99 17.18
CA ASP A 105 -11.73 6.96 17.97
C ASP A 105 -11.95 5.58 18.57
N THR A 106 -11.72 5.45 19.88
CA THR A 106 -11.91 4.19 20.59
C THR A 106 -13.37 3.88 20.88
N LEU A 107 -14.28 4.86 20.73
CA LEU A 107 -15.72 4.67 20.98
C LEU A 107 -16.40 3.80 19.92
N VAL A 108 -15.75 3.55 18.79
CA VAL A 108 -16.24 2.63 17.75
C VAL A 108 -16.50 1.21 18.29
N TRP A 109 -15.85 0.83 19.40
CA TRP A 109 -16.05 -0.46 20.04
C TRP A 109 -17.36 -0.53 20.86
N ARG A 110 -17.98 0.61 21.19
CA ARG A 110 -19.20 0.61 21.99
C ARG A 110 -20.38 0.09 21.19
N SER A 111 -21.03 -0.92 21.73
CA SER A 111 -22.28 -1.45 21.19
C SER A 111 -23.32 -1.56 22.32
N PRO A 112 -24.59 -1.15 22.10
CA PRO A 112 -25.62 -1.17 23.14
C PRO A 112 -25.90 -2.55 23.74
N LEU A 113 -25.58 -3.61 22.99
CA LEU A 113 -25.89 -5.00 23.38
C LEU A 113 -24.63 -5.85 23.63
N ALA A 114 -23.45 -5.25 23.66
CA ALA A 114 -22.20 -5.97 23.86
C ALA A 114 -21.35 -5.28 24.94
N PHE A 115 -20.71 -6.09 25.80
CA PHE A 115 -19.75 -5.61 26.79
C PHE A 115 -18.36 -5.48 26.15
N ASN A 116 -18.13 -4.36 25.45
CA ASN A 116 -16.90 -4.08 24.73
C ASN A 116 -16.05 -2.97 25.39
N ASP A 117 -16.42 -2.52 26.58
CA ASP A 117 -15.67 -1.47 27.29
C ASP A 117 -14.16 -1.77 27.45
N PRO A 118 -13.72 -3.01 27.68
CA PRO A 118 -12.29 -3.32 27.73
C PRO A 118 -11.53 -3.01 26.42
N TYR A 119 -12.20 -3.10 25.27
CA TYR A 119 -11.59 -2.72 23.99
C TYR A 119 -11.50 -1.20 23.82
N VAL A 120 -12.49 -0.46 24.31
CA VAL A 120 -12.45 1.02 24.34
C VAL A 120 -11.20 1.52 25.03
N ASP A 121 -10.88 0.93 26.18
CA ASP A 121 -9.79 1.41 27.05
C ASP A 121 -8.42 0.86 26.63
N HIS A 122 -8.38 -0.37 26.10
CA HIS A 122 -7.12 -1.11 26.02
C HIS A 122 -6.71 -1.53 24.61
N TYR A 123 -7.61 -1.60 23.60
CA TYR A 123 -7.31 -2.19 22.30
C TYR A 123 -6.07 -1.59 21.64
N LEU A 124 -5.94 -0.28 21.60
CA LEU A 124 -4.82 0.39 20.94
C LEU A 124 -3.47 0.15 21.65
N ARG A 125 -3.47 0.08 22.99
CA ARG A 125 -2.22 0.15 23.78
C ARG A 125 -1.83 -1.14 24.47
N TYR A 126 -2.74 -2.09 24.60
CA TYR A 126 -2.43 -3.35 25.27
C TYR A 126 -1.50 -4.21 24.41
N PRO A 127 -0.38 -4.75 24.98
CA PRO A 127 0.62 -5.49 24.21
C PRO A 127 0.08 -6.70 23.44
N GLY A 128 -0.98 -7.34 23.91
CA GLY A 128 -1.62 -8.48 23.26
C GLY A 128 -2.29 -8.11 21.94
N PHE A 129 -2.64 -6.84 21.72
CA PHE A 129 -3.24 -6.35 20.47
C PHE A 129 -2.25 -5.58 19.59
N ARG A 130 -0.95 -5.65 19.90
CA ARG A 130 0.08 -4.87 19.20
C ARG A 130 0.06 -5.07 17.69
N TYR A 131 -0.13 -6.29 17.24
CA TYR A 131 -0.11 -6.67 15.82
C TYR A 131 -1.51 -6.83 15.23
N PHE A 132 -2.56 -6.44 15.97
CA PHE A 132 -3.91 -6.38 15.44
C PHE A 132 -4.09 -5.07 14.65
N PRO A 133 -4.99 -5.04 13.65
CA PRO A 133 -5.20 -3.86 12.83
C PRO A 133 -5.67 -2.68 13.67
N VAL A 134 -5.23 -1.47 13.29
CA VAL A 134 -5.74 -0.25 13.93
C VAL A 134 -7.18 -0.03 13.54
N VAL A 135 -8.01 0.38 14.50
CA VAL A 135 -9.46 0.58 14.33
C VAL A 135 -9.83 1.98 14.82
N GLY A 136 -10.87 2.57 14.23
CA GLY A 136 -11.36 3.90 14.61
C GLY A 136 -10.57 5.05 14.01
N VAL A 137 -9.95 4.84 12.85
CA VAL A 137 -9.23 5.88 12.09
C VAL A 137 -10.10 6.43 10.98
N THR A 138 -10.04 7.73 10.74
CA THR A 138 -10.69 8.38 9.60
C THR A 138 -9.85 8.28 8.33
N TRP A 139 -10.46 8.61 7.20
CA TRP A 139 -9.77 8.65 5.92
C TRP A 139 -8.64 9.69 5.92
N GLU A 140 -8.87 10.86 6.52
CA GLU A 140 -7.86 11.91 6.66
C GLU A 140 -6.67 11.42 7.49
N GLN A 141 -6.93 10.82 8.65
CA GLN A 141 -5.89 10.26 9.50
C GLN A 141 -5.06 9.19 8.77
N ALA A 142 -5.72 8.34 7.97
CA ALA A 142 -5.03 7.31 7.20
C ALA A 142 -4.13 7.90 6.10
N ASN A 143 -4.53 9.00 5.46
CA ASN A 143 -3.70 9.72 4.50
C ASN A 143 -2.52 10.42 5.18
N ASP A 144 -2.72 11.07 6.32
CA ASP A 144 -1.66 11.69 7.10
C ASP A 144 -0.61 10.66 7.53
N PHE A 145 -1.05 9.48 7.95
CA PHE A 145 -0.17 8.36 8.25
C PHE A 145 0.64 7.93 7.01
N ALA A 146 0.00 7.82 5.84
CA ALA A 146 0.68 7.43 4.61
C ALA A 146 1.73 8.46 4.17
N GLU A 147 1.44 9.76 4.33
CA GLU A 147 2.39 10.83 4.07
C GLU A 147 3.59 10.77 5.03
N TRP A 148 3.32 10.65 6.33
CA TRP A 148 4.37 10.48 7.34
C TRP A 148 5.24 9.25 7.03
N ARG A 149 4.65 8.11 6.72
CA ARG A 149 5.36 6.88 6.36
C ARG A 149 6.26 7.09 5.14
N THR A 150 5.77 7.81 4.13
CA THR A 150 6.56 8.18 2.94
C THR A 150 7.84 8.92 3.33
N LEU A 151 7.72 9.92 4.21
CA LEU A 151 8.87 10.71 4.65
C LEU A 151 9.88 9.87 5.44
N VAL A 152 9.40 9.07 6.38
CA VAL A 152 10.26 8.25 7.26
C VAL A 152 10.99 7.16 6.46
N VAL A 153 10.28 6.43 5.60
CA VAL A 153 10.87 5.35 4.80
C VAL A 153 11.87 5.93 3.79
N ASN A 154 11.54 7.01 3.11
CA ASN A 154 12.43 7.62 2.13
C ASN A 154 13.67 8.23 2.80
N LYS A 155 13.52 8.79 3.99
CA LYS A 155 14.67 9.24 4.79
C LYS A 155 15.60 8.06 5.13
N MET A 156 15.05 6.96 5.61
CA MET A 156 15.81 5.74 5.92
C MET A 156 16.53 5.17 4.68
N LEU A 157 15.86 5.12 3.53
CA LEU A 157 16.46 4.65 2.28
C LEU A 157 17.60 5.55 1.82
N ALA A 158 17.45 6.87 1.92
CA ALA A 158 18.49 7.83 1.59
C ALA A 158 19.71 7.73 2.51
N GLU A 159 19.49 7.63 3.81
CA GLU A 159 20.55 7.43 4.80
C GLU A 159 21.32 6.13 4.51
N ASN A 160 20.63 5.04 4.19
CA ASN A 160 21.23 3.76 3.82
C ASN A 160 22.06 3.85 2.52
N ALA A 161 21.65 4.72 1.58
CA ALA A 161 22.39 4.99 0.35
C ALA A 161 23.52 6.01 0.52
N GLY A 162 23.71 6.56 1.72
CA GLY A 162 24.75 7.55 2.02
C GLY A 162 24.46 8.95 1.47
N LEU A 163 23.20 9.26 1.16
CA LEU A 163 22.78 10.60 0.76
C LEU A 163 22.56 11.47 2.00
N GLU A 164 23.16 12.65 2.02
CA GLU A 164 22.88 13.62 3.07
C GLU A 164 21.48 14.22 2.87
N VAL A 165 20.58 13.93 3.80
CA VAL A 165 19.27 14.58 3.87
C VAL A 165 19.42 15.89 4.62
N ALA A 166 19.27 17.02 3.93
CA ALA A 166 19.40 18.34 4.53
C ALA A 166 18.39 18.51 5.68
N GLU A 167 18.89 18.72 6.89
CA GLU A 167 18.06 19.09 8.04
C GLU A 167 17.42 20.47 7.78
N GLY A 168 16.09 20.52 7.72
CA GLY A 168 15.32 21.77 7.58
C GLY A 168 14.84 22.13 6.17
N GLY A 169 15.14 21.34 5.15
CA GLY A 169 14.45 21.39 3.86
C GLY A 169 13.12 20.63 3.91
N SER A 170 12.29 20.68 2.85
CA SER A 170 11.05 19.93 2.73
C SER A 170 11.26 18.39 2.83
N GLY A 171 12.45 17.93 3.13
CA GLY A 171 12.84 16.51 3.33
C GLY A 171 12.58 15.61 2.11
N ARG A 172 12.10 16.18 1.02
CA ARG A 172 11.69 15.44 -0.17
C ARG A 172 12.88 15.18 -1.07
N ILE A 173 13.30 13.92 -1.12
CA ILE A 173 14.35 13.48 -2.03
C ILE A 173 13.71 13.28 -3.40
N PRO A 174 14.32 13.79 -4.49
CA PRO A 174 13.78 13.60 -5.83
C PRO A 174 13.68 12.12 -6.20
N LEU A 175 12.58 11.73 -6.82
CA LEU A 175 12.34 10.35 -7.28
C LEU A 175 13.39 9.92 -8.33
N GLU A 176 13.89 10.90 -9.09
CA GLU A 176 14.93 10.74 -10.11
C GLU A 176 16.26 10.23 -9.55
N SER A 177 16.46 10.33 -8.23
CA SER A 177 17.63 9.73 -7.56
C SER A 177 17.64 8.19 -7.68
N GLY A 178 16.48 7.57 -7.93
CA GLY A 178 16.31 6.12 -7.95
C GLY A 178 16.45 5.42 -6.58
N VAL A 179 16.65 6.20 -5.51
CA VAL A 179 16.91 5.68 -4.16
C VAL A 179 15.64 5.62 -3.32
N VAL A 180 14.66 6.47 -3.62
CA VAL A 180 13.46 6.64 -2.82
C VAL A 180 12.22 6.05 -3.50
N LEU A 181 11.22 5.74 -2.68
CA LEU A 181 9.93 5.21 -3.15
C LEU A 181 8.95 6.33 -3.52
N PRO A 182 8.01 6.04 -4.44
CA PRO A 182 6.82 6.86 -4.61
C PRO A 182 6.03 6.99 -3.30
N ASN A 183 5.15 7.98 -3.25
CA ASN A 183 4.35 8.22 -2.05
C ASN A 183 3.47 7.01 -1.70
N TYR A 184 3.48 6.61 -0.44
CA TYR A 184 2.47 5.72 0.12
C TYR A 184 1.11 6.42 0.06
N ARG A 185 0.08 5.66 -0.22
CA ARG A 185 -1.31 6.13 -0.28
C ARG A 185 -2.28 4.99 0.03
N LEU A 186 -3.51 5.31 0.27
CA LEU A 186 -4.55 4.30 0.30
C LEU A 186 -4.73 3.69 -1.10
N PRO A 187 -5.00 2.38 -1.20
CA PRO A 187 -5.33 1.76 -2.47
C PRO A 187 -6.65 2.32 -3.02
N SER A 188 -6.78 2.34 -4.34
CA SER A 188 -8.07 2.54 -4.96
C SER A 188 -8.95 1.29 -4.80
N GLU A 189 -10.27 1.45 -4.95
CA GLU A 189 -11.21 0.33 -4.95
C GLU A 189 -10.79 -0.77 -5.91
N ALA A 190 -10.39 -0.40 -7.14
CA ALA A 190 -9.95 -1.36 -8.14
C ALA A 190 -8.67 -2.12 -7.74
N GLU A 191 -7.70 -1.45 -7.15
CA GLU A 191 -6.47 -2.08 -6.65
C GLU A 191 -6.77 -3.03 -5.49
N TRP A 192 -7.64 -2.60 -4.58
CA TRP A 192 -8.02 -3.41 -3.42
C TRP A 192 -8.78 -4.68 -3.83
N GLU A 193 -9.82 -4.55 -4.68
CA GLU A 193 -10.58 -5.71 -5.16
C GLU A 193 -9.70 -6.65 -5.99
N TYR A 194 -8.82 -6.10 -6.85
CA TYR A 194 -7.91 -6.90 -7.65
C TYR A 194 -6.94 -7.72 -6.77
N ALA A 195 -6.38 -7.10 -5.74
CA ALA A 195 -5.52 -7.78 -4.78
C ALA A 195 -6.28 -8.86 -4.00
N ALA A 196 -7.50 -8.56 -3.53
CA ALA A 196 -8.33 -9.49 -2.77
C ALA A 196 -8.74 -10.73 -3.59
N GLN A 197 -8.98 -10.57 -4.89
CA GLN A 197 -9.32 -11.69 -5.77
C GLN A 197 -8.15 -12.66 -5.99
N ALA A 198 -6.91 -12.21 -5.83
CA ALA A 198 -5.68 -13.00 -5.95
C ALA A 198 -5.63 -13.85 -7.25
N LEU A 199 -6.09 -13.29 -8.38
CA LEU A 199 -6.19 -13.99 -9.67
C LEU A 199 -4.94 -13.86 -10.54
N ILE A 200 -3.83 -13.40 -10.00
CA ILE A 200 -2.56 -13.22 -10.73
C ILE A 200 -2.14 -14.55 -11.37
N GLY A 201 -1.87 -14.50 -12.66
CA GLY A 201 -1.54 -15.70 -13.47
C GLY A 201 -2.75 -16.49 -13.96
N ASN A 202 -3.96 -16.25 -13.45
CA ASN A 202 -5.20 -16.92 -13.87
C ASN A 202 -6.21 -15.99 -14.54
N GLN A 203 -5.91 -14.72 -14.64
CA GLN A 203 -6.77 -13.69 -15.21
C GLN A 203 -7.06 -13.84 -16.72
N TRP A 204 -6.33 -14.71 -17.40
CA TRP A 204 -6.51 -15.00 -18.83
C TRP A 204 -7.67 -15.96 -19.11
N LEU A 205 -8.14 -16.68 -18.08
CA LEU A 205 -9.24 -17.61 -18.21
C LEU A 205 -10.55 -16.86 -17.98
N ASP A 206 -11.43 -16.84 -18.98
CA ASP A 206 -12.74 -16.19 -18.88
C ASP A 206 -13.57 -16.74 -17.73
N GLU A 207 -13.40 -18.02 -17.41
CA GLU A 207 -14.04 -18.70 -16.29
C GLU A 207 -13.69 -18.05 -14.94
N ASN A 208 -12.43 -17.65 -14.74
CA ASN A 208 -11.99 -17.00 -13.49
C ASN A 208 -12.52 -15.57 -13.34
N GLN A 209 -12.93 -14.95 -14.44
CA GLN A 209 -13.56 -13.63 -14.41
C GLN A 209 -15.08 -13.69 -14.24
N THR A 210 -15.68 -14.77 -14.71
CA THR A 210 -17.13 -15.01 -14.59
C THR A 210 -17.47 -15.61 -13.23
N HIS A 211 -16.61 -16.50 -12.71
CA HIS A 211 -16.78 -17.17 -11.42
C HIS A 211 -15.76 -16.64 -10.40
N LYS A 212 -15.93 -15.39 -10.00
CA LYS A 212 -15.07 -14.70 -9.02
C LYS A 212 -14.99 -15.46 -7.70
N ARG A 213 -13.86 -15.35 -7.02
CA ARG A 213 -13.77 -15.70 -5.61
C ARG A 213 -14.59 -14.71 -4.79
N LEU A 214 -15.50 -15.22 -3.99
CA LEU A 214 -16.26 -14.42 -3.03
C LEU A 214 -15.45 -14.11 -1.77
N TYR A 215 -14.51 -15.01 -1.43
CA TYR A 215 -13.67 -14.92 -0.24
C TYR A 215 -12.21 -15.22 -0.58
N PRO A 216 -11.26 -14.79 0.24
CA PRO A 216 -9.83 -15.08 0.04
C PRO A 216 -9.52 -16.59 -0.05
N TRP A 217 -10.31 -17.41 0.61
CA TRP A 217 -10.25 -18.86 0.49
C TRP A 217 -11.13 -19.36 -0.67
N ASP A 218 -10.75 -20.47 -1.24
CA ASP A 218 -11.50 -21.09 -2.33
C ASP A 218 -12.79 -21.75 -1.78
N GLY A 219 -13.91 -21.07 -1.94
CA GLY A 219 -15.22 -21.55 -1.47
C GLY A 219 -16.29 -20.48 -1.45
N HIS A 220 -17.55 -20.94 -1.37
CA HIS A 220 -18.73 -20.08 -1.34
C HIS A 220 -19.29 -19.84 0.08
N ALA A 221 -18.64 -20.38 1.11
CA ALA A 221 -19.08 -20.25 2.49
C ALA A 221 -18.29 -19.17 3.22
N LEU A 222 -18.97 -18.39 4.05
CA LEU A 222 -18.37 -17.36 4.91
C LEU A 222 -17.28 -17.94 5.83
N ARG A 223 -17.38 -19.22 6.16
CA ARG A 223 -16.39 -19.90 6.98
C ARG A 223 -15.47 -20.73 6.10
N ASN A 224 -14.15 -20.56 6.29
CA ASN A 224 -13.14 -21.36 5.58
C ASN A 224 -13.34 -22.86 5.90
N PRO A 225 -13.61 -23.71 4.90
CA PRO A 225 -13.82 -25.15 5.12
C PRO A 225 -12.54 -25.88 5.54
N TYR A 226 -11.36 -25.31 5.31
CA TYR A 226 -10.06 -25.89 5.63
C TYR A 226 -9.57 -25.52 7.04
N GLY A 227 -10.34 -24.74 7.80
CA GLY A 227 -10.00 -24.30 9.15
C GLY A 227 -9.09 -23.06 9.22
N ALA A 228 -8.88 -22.56 10.42
CA ALA A 228 -8.12 -21.31 10.64
C ALA A 228 -6.62 -21.42 10.31
N GLU A 229 -6.07 -22.63 10.24
CA GLU A 229 -4.64 -22.85 10.01
C GLU A 229 -4.20 -22.62 8.55
N THR A 230 -5.14 -22.51 7.62
CA THR A 230 -4.84 -22.32 6.18
C THR A 230 -4.96 -20.87 5.71
N VAL A 231 -5.36 -19.98 6.58
CA VAL A 231 -5.39 -18.54 6.30
C VAL A 231 -4.10 -17.94 6.85
N SER A 232 -3.01 -18.10 6.11
CA SER A 232 -1.86 -17.21 6.25
C SER A 232 -2.23 -15.93 5.47
N TYR A 233 -2.50 -14.88 6.21
CA TYR A 233 -2.62 -13.53 5.68
C TYR A 233 -1.24 -13.00 5.31
#